data_d3a436c24970cfdcc4f5db6b4bac4959
#
_entry.id   d3a436c24970cfdcc4f5db6b4bac4959
#
_cell.length_a   1.000
_cell.length_b   1.000
_cell.length_c   1.000
_cell.angle_alpha   90.00
_cell.angle_beta   90.00
_cell.angle_gamma   90.00
#
_symmetry.space_group_name_H-M   'P 1'
#
loop_
_entity.id
_entity.type
_entity.pdbx_description
1 polymer ?
#
loop_
_entity_poly.entity_id
_entity_poly.type
_entity_poly.pdbx_seq_one_letter_code
_entity_poly.pdbx_strand_id
1 'polypeptide(L)'
;MVGTGRTAAGSEAARFPDLFARVTGRRGFAQFRCVDAVSCADLVSNVNVVPYTASGWVVLVLRDGRPEVPGGTREPGESIEATLRRELMEEAGARLESFRTLGVWDCVSTAEAPYRPHLPHPRFQRLVGVGRVELVTTPTIGDGEDVVEVLTVTLEEAQARFRAVGRGDLADLYGLAAGVADRG
;
A
#
# COMPACT_ATOMS: atom_id res chain seq x y z
N MET A 1 -21.50 -20.05 -13.72
CA MET A 1 -20.72 -19.25 -14.70
C MET A 1 -19.44 -18.80 -14.00
N VAL A 2 -18.33 -19.49 -14.27
CA VAL A 2 -17.00 -19.20 -13.72
C VAL A 2 -16.14 -18.77 -14.90
N GLY A 3 -15.61 -17.55 -14.89
CA GLY A 3 -14.61 -17.23 -15.88
C GLY A 3 -14.56 -15.79 -16.37
N THR A 4 -14.07 -14.84 -15.54
CA THR A 4 -13.53 -13.57 -16.06
C THR A 4 -12.31 -13.06 -15.31
N GLY A 5 -11.85 -13.73 -14.24
CA GLY A 5 -10.74 -13.25 -13.42
C GLY A 5 -9.33 -13.47 -13.99
N ARG A 6 -9.14 -14.36 -14.97
CA ARG A 6 -7.79 -14.77 -15.41
C ARG A 6 -7.22 -13.91 -16.55
N THR A 7 -8.03 -13.28 -17.37
CA THR A 7 -7.60 -12.45 -18.51
C THR A 7 -7.15 -11.05 -18.08
N ALA A 8 -7.78 -10.47 -17.06
CA ALA A 8 -7.42 -9.15 -16.54
C ALA A 8 -6.06 -9.14 -15.83
N ALA A 9 -5.73 -10.16 -15.04
CA ALA A 9 -4.48 -10.24 -14.29
C ALA A 9 -3.23 -10.33 -15.20
N GLY A 10 -3.31 -11.03 -16.35
CA GLY A 10 -2.21 -11.09 -17.32
C GLY A 10 -1.96 -9.75 -18.02
N SER A 11 -2.99 -8.97 -18.26
CA SER A 11 -2.92 -7.63 -18.85
C SER A 11 -2.27 -6.63 -17.89
N GLU A 12 -2.63 -6.62 -16.61
CA GLU A 12 -2.06 -5.71 -15.61
C GLU A 12 -0.58 -6.04 -15.32
N ALA A 13 -0.22 -7.33 -15.24
CA ALA A 13 1.17 -7.74 -15.05
C ALA A 13 2.10 -7.28 -16.20
N ALA A 14 1.60 -7.22 -17.42
CA ALA A 14 2.36 -6.71 -18.57
C ALA A 14 2.52 -5.18 -18.51
N ARG A 15 1.55 -4.45 -17.95
CA ARG A 15 1.60 -2.99 -17.81
C ARG A 15 2.42 -2.52 -16.61
N PHE A 16 2.50 -3.32 -15.56
CA PHE A 16 3.11 -2.99 -14.26
C PHE A 16 4.10 -4.08 -13.82
N PRO A 17 5.14 -4.34 -14.63
CA PRO A 17 6.02 -5.50 -14.43
C PRO A 17 6.76 -5.49 -13.11
N ASP A 18 7.16 -4.32 -12.60
CA ASP A 18 7.89 -4.21 -11.34
C ASP A 18 7.01 -4.53 -10.13
N LEU A 19 5.72 -4.15 -10.18
CA LEU A 19 4.75 -4.47 -9.13
C LEU A 19 4.49 -5.98 -9.04
N PHE A 20 4.38 -6.65 -10.19
CA PHE A 20 4.09 -8.09 -10.26
C PHE A 20 5.34 -8.96 -10.18
N ALA A 21 6.53 -8.37 -10.15
CA ALA A 21 7.76 -9.11 -9.92
C ALA A 21 7.76 -9.76 -8.54
N ARG A 22 8.23 -11.02 -8.48
CA ARG A 22 8.45 -11.69 -7.19
C ARG A 22 9.68 -11.11 -6.50
N VAL A 23 9.48 -10.54 -5.34
CA VAL A 23 10.57 -10.04 -4.51
C VAL A 23 11.02 -11.13 -3.55
N THR A 24 12.28 -11.53 -3.63
CA THR A 24 12.89 -12.50 -2.73
C THR A 24 13.98 -11.81 -1.92
N GLY A 25 13.91 -11.91 -0.61
CA GLY A 25 14.86 -11.33 0.32
C GLY A 25 15.37 -12.36 1.35
N ARG A 26 16.27 -11.91 2.23
CA ARG A 26 16.86 -12.76 3.28
C ARG A 26 15.84 -13.37 4.25
N ARG A 27 14.66 -12.76 4.39
CA ARG A 27 13.62 -13.15 5.34
C ARG A 27 12.37 -13.75 4.69
N GLY A 28 12.45 -14.12 3.40
CA GLY A 28 11.33 -14.71 2.69
C GLY A 28 11.07 -14.10 1.33
N PHE A 29 9.84 -14.17 0.86
CA PHE A 29 9.44 -13.60 -0.41
C PHE A 29 8.06 -12.93 -0.32
N ALA A 30 7.79 -12.06 -1.30
CA ALA A 30 6.50 -11.44 -1.53
C ALA A 30 6.14 -11.47 -3.02
N GLN A 31 4.86 -11.66 -3.33
CA GLN A 31 4.33 -11.65 -4.68
C GLN A 31 3.02 -10.88 -4.70
N PHE A 32 2.93 -9.85 -5.53
CA PHE A 32 1.69 -9.09 -5.69
C PHE A 32 0.68 -9.84 -6.57
N ARG A 33 -0.60 -9.72 -6.21
CA ARG A 33 -1.74 -10.05 -7.06
C ARG A 33 -2.90 -9.10 -6.84
N CYS A 34 -3.63 -8.79 -7.91
CA CYS A 34 -4.87 -8.05 -7.79
C CYS A 34 -5.96 -8.89 -7.13
N VAL A 35 -6.73 -8.26 -6.25
CA VAL A 35 -7.95 -8.81 -5.66
C VAL A 35 -8.97 -7.70 -5.48
N ASP A 36 -10.24 -8.01 -5.63
CA ASP A 36 -11.33 -7.06 -5.38
C ASP A 36 -11.66 -6.96 -3.89
N ALA A 37 -11.39 -8.03 -3.15
CA ALA A 37 -11.58 -8.11 -1.70
C ALA A 37 -10.63 -9.15 -1.08
N VAL A 38 -10.35 -8.98 0.21
CA VAL A 38 -9.56 -9.93 0.99
C VAL A 38 -10.45 -11.13 1.35
N SER A 39 -9.97 -12.33 1.06
CA SER A 39 -10.68 -13.59 1.38
C SER A 39 -10.57 -14.00 2.85
N CYS A 40 -9.50 -13.58 3.54
CA CYS A 40 -9.25 -13.89 4.95
C CYS A 40 -8.56 -12.71 5.64
N ALA A 41 -9.31 -11.97 6.45
CA ALA A 41 -8.79 -10.80 7.16
C ALA A 41 -7.70 -11.16 8.19
N ASP A 42 -7.72 -12.37 8.72
CA ASP A 42 -6.73 -12.82 9.73
C ASP A 42 -5.32 -13.00 9.13
N LEU A 43 -5.22 -13.16 7.82
CA LEU A 43 -3.93 -13.20 7.13
C LEU A 43 -3.33 -11.80 6.88
N VAL A 44 -4.11 -10.73 7.02
CA VAL A 44 -3.63 -9.37 6.76
C VAL A 44 -2.83 -8.86 7.95
N SER A 45 -1.53 -8.67 7.75
CA SER A 45 -0.61 -8.11 8.76
C SER A 45 -0.47 -6.60 8.64
N ASN A 46 -0.49 -6.08 7.42
CA ASN A 46 -0.29 -4.66 7.12
C ASN A 46 -1.35 -4.16 6.14
N VAL A 47 -1.69 -2.90 6.26
CA VAL A 47 -2.61 -2.22 5.35
C VAL A 47 -1.95 -0.96 4.84
N ASN A 48 -1.90 -0.81 3.52
CA ASN A 48 -1.37 0.38 2.85
C ASN A 48 -2.44 1.00 1.95
N VAL A 49 -2.29 2.27 1.64
CA VAL A 49 -3.18 2.97 0.71
C VAL A 49 -2.37 3.85 -0.23
N VAL A 50 -2.75 3.88 -1.50
CA VAL A 50 -2.33 4.91 -2.45
C VAL A 50 -3.35 6.04 -2.37
N PRO A 51 -3.05 7.13 -1.65
CA PRO A 51 -4.05 8.15 -1.40
C PRO A 51 -4.05 9.20 -2.49
N TYR A 52 -5.24 9.73 -2.78
CA TYR A 52 -5.40 10.85 -3.70
C TYR A 52 -6.42 11.85 -3.18
N THR A 53 -6.23 13.11 -3.56
CA THR A 53 -7.13 14.24 -3.31
C THR A 53 -7.69 14.77 -4.64
N ALA A 54 -8.52 15.79 -4.57
CA ALA A 54 -8.92 16.52 -5.77
C ALA A 54 -7.75 17.23 -6.49
N SER A 55 -6.64 17.47 -5.77
CA SER A 55 -5.46 18.19 -6.28
C SER A 55 -4.34 17.28 -6.79
N GLY A 56 -4.38 16.00 -6.50
CA GLY A 56 -3.34 15.05 -6.93
C GLY A 56 -3.13 13.88 -5.99
N TRP A 57 -2.03 13.16 -6.21
CA TRP A 57 -1.63 11.98 -5.48
C TRP A 57 -0.80 12.36 -4.26
N VAL A 58 -1.08 11.72 -3.13
CA VAL A 58 -0.33 11.97 -1.90
C VAL A 58 0.85 11.01 -1.79
N VAL A 59 2.02 11.55 -1.48
CA VAL A 59 3.26 10.81 -1.26
C VAL A 59 3.89 11.27 0.04
N LEU A 60 4.26 10.34 0.91
CA LEU A 60 5.04 10.63 2.10
C LEU A 60 6.51 10.79 1.74
N VAL A 61 7.21 11.65 2.44
CA VAL A 61 8.67 11.76 2.36
C VAL A 61 9.25 11.41 3.73
N LEU A 62 10.13 10.44 3.73
CA LEU A 62 10.83 10.00 4.93
C LEU A 62 12.01 10.91 5.25
N ARG A 63 12.53 10.83 6.46
CA ARG A 63 13.68 11.64 6.95
C ARG A 63 14.93 11.53 6.09
N ASP A 64 15.13 10.40 5.41
CA ASP A 64 16.24 10.17 4.46
C ASP A 64 15.93 10.65 3.03
N GLY A 65 14.79 11.31 2.82
CA GLY A 65 14.34 11.83 1.53
C GLY A 65 13.64 10.80 0.62
N ARG A 66 13.48 9.55 1.06
CA ARG A 66 12.79 8.53 0.25
C ARG A 66 11.29 8.75 0.26
N PRO A 67 10.61 8.59 -0.89
CA PRO A 67 9.16 8.54 -0.95
C PRO A 67 8.63 7.23 -0.35
N GLU A 68 7.46 7.29 0.30
CA GLU A 68 6.79 6.12 0.84
C GLU A 68 5.27 6.23 0.67
N VAL A 69 4.57 5.11 0.82
CA VAL A 69 3.12 4.98 0.74
C VAL A 69 2.55 4.86 2.15
N PRO A 70 1.54 5.64 2.54
CA PRO A 70 0.94 5.55 3.86
C PRO A 70 0.43 4.15 4.20
N GLY A 71 0.62 3.76 5.44
CA GLY A 71 0.08 2.54 5.98
C GLY A 71 1.02 1.84 6.94
N GLY A 72 0.50 0.87 7.67
CA GLY A 72 1.28 0.20 8.70
C GLY A 72 0.74 -1.14 9.13
N THR A 73 1.30 -1.60 10.22
CA THR A 73 1.00 -2.89 10.83
C THR A 73 -0.29 -2.82 11.65
N ARG A 74 -1.15 -3.80 11.50
CA ARG A 74 -2.35 -3.93 12.34
C ARG A 74 -1.98 -4.15 13.80
N GLU A 75 -2.60 -3.38 14.68
CA GLU A 75 -2.52 -3.58 16.12
C GLU A 75 -3.49 -4.66 16.60
N PRO A 76 -3.27 -5.24 17.80
CA PRO A 76 -4.17 -6.27 18.35
C PRO A 76 -5.63 -5.79 18.40
N GLY A 77 -6.52 -6.55 17.76
CA GLY A 77 -7.94 -6.23 17.73
C GLY A 77 -8.38 -5.19 16.69
N GLU A 78 -7.46 -4.57 15.96
CA GLU A 78 -7.83 -3.64 14.90
C GLU A 78 -8.47 -4.34 13.71
N SER A 79 -9.50 -3.72 13.16
CA SER A 79 -9.99 -4.04 11.81
C SER A 79 -9.05 -3.43 10.75
N ILE A 80 -9.13 -3.92 9.51
CA ILE A 80 -8.42 -3.37 8.36
C ILE A 80 -8.72 -1.87 8.22
N GLU A 81 -9.99 -1.47 8.35
CA GLU A 81 -10.40 -0.07 8.23
C GLU A 81 -9.87 0.79 9.38
N ALA A 82 -9.87 0.27 10.62
CA ALA A 82 -9.35 0.99 11.78
C ALA A 82 -7.85 1.28 11.62
N THR A 83 -7.07 0.27 11.23
CA THR A 83 -5.64 0.44 10.93
C THR A 83 -5.42 1.51 9.88
N LEU A 84 -6.14 1.42 8.76
CA LEU A 84 -5.98 2.36 7.64
C LEU A 84 -6.27 3.80 8.04
N ARG A 85 -7.35 4.04 8.82
CA ARG A 85 -7.73 5.38 9.30
C ARG A 85 -6.71 5.94 10.29
N ARG A 86 -6.19 5.10 11.18
CA ARG A 86 -5.15 5.49 12.15
C ARG A 86 -3.87 5.89 11.43
N GLU A 87 -3.33 5.02 10.58
CA GLU A 87 -2.08 5.27 9.85
C GLU A 87 -2.17 6.51 8.94
N LEU A 88 -3.30 6.70 8.23
CA LEU A 88 -3.49 7.91 7.42
C LEU A 88 -3.49 9.18 8.26
N MET A 89 -4.10 9.15 9.44
CA MET A 89 -4.12 10.32 10.33
C MET A 89 -2.74 10.60 10.91
N GLU A 90 -2.03 9.57 11.35
CA GLU A 90 -0.70 9.66 11.96
C GLU A 90 0.34 10.11 10.94
N GLU A 91 0.45 9.42 9.79
CA GLU A 91 1.51 9.64 8.82
C GLU A 91 1.23 10.77 7.81
N ALA A 92 -0.02 10.99 7.43
CA ALA A 92 -0.39 11.95 6.39
C ALA A 92 -1.25 13.11 6.90
N GLY A 93 -1.74 13.08 8.14
CA GLY A 93 -2.74 14.04 8.61
C GLY A 93 -4.02 14.01 7.78
N ALA A 94 -4.40 12.84 7.28
CA ALA A 94 -5.44 12.67 6.29
C ALA A 94 -6.63 11.86 6.82
N ARG A 95 -7.83 12.28 6.41
CA ARG A 95 -9.08 11.56 6.66
C ARG A 95 -9.48 10.76 5.42
N LEU A 96 -9.74 9.47 5.60
CA LEU A 96 -10.21 8.59 4.54
C LEU A 96 -11.69 8.88 4.21
N GLU A 97 -11.99 9.18 2.95
CA GLU A 97 -13.34 9.35 2.42
C GLU A 97 -13.86 8.07 1.76
N SER A 98 -13.03 7.42 0.96
CA SER A 98 -13.35 6.14 0.31
C SER A 98 -12.11 5.27 0.16
N PHE A 99 -12.32 3.95 0.08
CA PHE A 99 -11.26 2.97 -0.12
C PHE A 99 -11.73 1.86 -1.06
N ARG A 100 -10.85 1.49 -1.98
CA ARG A 100 -11.05 0.35 -2.88
C ARG A 100 -9.80 -0.51 -2.87
N THR A 101 -9.95 -1.79 -2.63
CA THR A 101 -8.85 -2.75 -2.68
C THR A 101 -8.27 -2.81 -4.10
N LEU A 102 -6.94 -2.78 -4.20
CA LEU A 102 -6.18 -3.02 -5.44
C LEU A 102 -5.63 -4.44 -5.47
N GLY A 103 -5.10 -4.89 -4.34
CA GLY A 103 -4.47 -6.18 -4.27
C GLY A 103 -3.82 -6.47 -2.94
N VAL A 104 -3.11 -7.58 -2.91
CA VAL A 104 -2.31 -8.02 -1.77
C VAL A 104 -0.94 -8.48 -2.23
N TRP A 105 0.08 -8.25 -1.43
CA TRP A 105 1.30 -9.05 -1.48
C TRP A 105 1.10 -10.29 -0.62
N ASP A 106 1.09 -11.46 -1.24
CA ASP A 106 1.19 -12.73 -0.54
C ASP A 106 2.65 -12.92 -0.11
N CYS A 107 2.87 -12.97 1.20
CA CYS A 107 4.18 -13.02 1.81
C CYS A 107 4.40 -14.35 2.53
N VAL A 108 5.64 -14.83 2.48
CA VAL A 108 6.09 -15.97 3.29
C VAL A 108 7.38 -15.60 3.99
N SER A 109 7.36 -15.65 5.32
CA SER A 109 8.53 -15.41 6.15
C SER A 109 9.33 -16.70 6.36
N THR A 110 10.66 -16.58 6.36
CA THR A 110 11.60 -17.63 6.77
C THR A 110 12.14 -17.41 8.18
N ALA A 111 11.64 -16.38 8.90
CA ALA A 111 11.97 -16.18 10.30
C ALA A 111 11.34 -17.28 11.16
N GLU A 112 11.91 -17.56 12.33
CA GLU A 112 11.40 -18.58 13.26
C GLU A 112 10.10 -18.15 13.94
N ALA A 113 9.86 -16.84 14.07
CA ALA A 113 8.70 -16.27 14.74
C ALA A 113 8.13 -15.07 13.96
N PRO A 114 6.85 -14.70 14.20
CA PRO A 114 6.29 -13.51 13.61
C PRO A 114 6.97 -12.23 14.10
N TYR A 115 6.90 -11.17 13.29
CA TYR A 115 7.44 -9.85 13.64
C TYR A 115 6.83 -9.28 14.94
N ARG A 116 5.53 -9.51 15.15
CA ARG A 116 4.82 -9.25 16.42
C ARG A 116 3.99 -10.48 16.77
N PRO A 117 3.81 -10.84 18.05
CA PRO A 117 3.17 -12.09 18.47
C PRO A 117 1.76 -12.33 17.94
N HIS A 118 1.00 -11.25 17.67
CA HIS A 118 -0.38 -11.32 17.19
C HIS A 118 -0.51 -11.41 15.66
N LEU A 119 0.60 -11.27 14.91
CA LEU A 119 0.55 -11.28 13.45
C LEU A 119 0.62 -12.71 12.89
N PRO A 120 -0.01 -12.95 11.73
CA PRO A 120 0.04 -14.24 11.05
C PRO A 120 1.46 -14.61 10.62
N HIS A 121 1.81 -15.91 10.76
CA HIS A 121 3.11 -16.45 10.45
C HIS A 121 3.01 -17.95 10.11
N PRO A 122 3.83 -18.50 9.20
CA PRO A 122 4.81 -17.82 8.35
C PRO A 122 4.20 -17.16 7.11
N ARG A 123 2.92 -17.41 6.83
CA ARG A 123 2.18 -16.82 5.70
C ARG A 123 1.35 -15.65 6.18
N PHE A 124 1.46 -14.53 5.47
CA PHE A 124 0.69 -13.33 5.74
C PHE A 124 0.46 -12.54 4.47
N GLN A 125 -0.43 -11.56 4.54
CA GLN A 125 -0.74 -10.66 3.44
C GLN A 125 -0.47 -9.21 3.87
N ARG A 126 0.05 -8.43 2.93
CA ARG A 126 0.08 -6.99 2.99
C ARG A 126 -0.97 -6.48 2.02
N LEU A 127 -2.05 -5.91 2.54
CA LEU A 127 -3.14 -5.36 1.75
C LEU A 127 -2.77 -3.97 1.26
N VAL A 128 -3.15 -3.65 0.03
CA VAL A 128 -3.09 -2.28 -0.48
C VAL A 128 -4.35 -1.95 -1.29
N GLY A 129 -4.77 -0.71 -1.18
CA GLY A 129 -5.85 -0.16 -1.99
C GLY A 129 -5.56 1.26 -2.44
N VAL A 130 -6.50 1.82 -3.18
CA VAL A 130 -6.56 3.24 -3.53
C VAL A 130 -7.62 3.91 -2.68
N GLY A 131 -7.34 5.12 -2.18
CA GLY A 131 -8.27 5.83 -1.31
C GLY A 131 -8.35 7.32 -1.61
N ARG A 132 -9.58 7.84 -1.71
CA ARG A 132 -9.79 9.27 -1.69
C ARG A 132 -9.64 9.78 -0.27
N VAL A 133 -8.87 10.83 -0.09
CA VAL A 133 -8.57 11.41 1.21
C VAL A 133 -8.73 12.92 1.22
N GLU A 134 -8.98 13.47 2.40
CA GLU A 134 -8.91 14.90 2.70
C GLU A 134 -7.76 15.13 3.66
N LEU A 135 -6.82 16.01 3.29
CA LEU A 135 -5.75 16.45 4.20
C LEU A 135 -6.35 17.44 5.19
N VAL A 136 -6.44 17.07 6.47
CA VAL A 136 -7.16 17.84 7.50
C VAL A 136 -6.25 18.47 8.53
N THR A 137 -5.02 17.95 8.67
CA THR A 137 -4.04 18.48 9.62
C THR A 137 -2.61 18.21 9.13
N THR A 138 -1.64 18.82 9.79
CA THR A 138 -0.24 18.43 9.64
C THR A 138 -0.05 17.06 10.29
N PRO A 139 0.72 16.14 9.71
CA PRO A 139 1.04 14.86 10.33
C PRO A 139 1.56 15.03 11.75
N THR A 140 1.15 14.16 12.64
CA THR A 140 1.73 14.13 13.99
C THR A 140 3.03 13.36 13.90
N ILE A 141 4.14 14.07 13.72
CA ILE A 141 5.47 13.46 13.72
C ILE A 141 5.77 13.06 15.17
N GLY A 142 5.48 11.81 15.52
CA GLY A 142 5.83 11.22 16.81
C GLY A 142 7.33 10.94 16.93
N ASP A 143 7.82 10.81 18.18
CA ASP A 143 9.17 10.32 18.43
C ASP A 143 9.28 8.86 17.92
N GLY A 144 9.95 8.68 16.77
CA GLY A 144 10.14 7.38 16.13
C GLY A 144 9.47 7.21 14.76
N GLU A 145 8.68 8.19 14.29
CA GLU A 145 8.18 8.23 12.94
C GLU A 145 9.17 8.88 11.98
N ASP A 146 9.37 8.24 10.83
CA ASP A 146 10.35 8.68 9.84
C ASP A 146 9.77 9.68 8.83
N VAL A 147 8.44 9.93 8.82
CA VAL A 147 7.79 10.87 7.88
C VAL A 147 8.13 12.30 8.28
N VAL A 148 8.61 13.07 7.33
CA VAL A 148 8.98 14.50 7.54
C VAL A 148 8.18 15.45 6.67
N GLU A 149 7.56 14.96 5.59
CA GLU A 149 6.79 15.78 4.67
C GLU A 149 5.69 14.96 3.98
N VAL A 150 4.58 15.60 3.67
CA VAL A 150 3.48 15.05 2.87
C VAL A 150 3.33 15.90 1.62
N LEU A 151 3.50 15.28 0.47
CA LEU A 151 3.40 15.94 -0.83
C LEU A 151 2.09 15.59 -1.51
N THR A 152 1.51 16.57 -2.22
CA THR A 152 0.46 16.35 -3.21
C THR A 152 1.05 16.66 -4.59
N VAL A 153 1.14 15.65 -5.43
CA VAL A 153 1.87 15.70 -6.71
C VAL A 153 1.06 15.11 -7.85
N THR A 154 1.50 15.33 -9.08
CA THR A 154 0.92 14.63 -10.24
C THR A 154 1.27 13.13 -10.20
N LEU A 155 0.54 12.31 -10.99
CA LEU A 155 0.87 10.89 -11.10
C LEU A 155 2.29 10.66 -11.63
N GLU A 156 2.68 11.43 -12.63
CA GLU A 156 4.02 11.36 -13.23
C GLU A 156 5.11 11.65 -12.19
N GLU A 157 4.92 12.70 -11.38
CA GLU A 157 5.87 13.07 -10.34
C GLU A 157 5.96 12.00 -9.25
N ALA A 158 4.82 11.44 -8.80
CA ALA A 158 4.81 10.35 -7.84
C ALA A 158 5.63 9.15 -8.37
N GLN A 159 5.34 8.71 -9.59
CA GLN A 159 6.05 7.60 -10.22
C GLN A 159 7.55 7.89 -10.41
N ALA A 160 7.90 9.09 -10.85
CA ALA A 160 9.29 9.49 -11.03
C ALA A 160 10.08 9.45 -9.71
N ARG A 161 9.49 9.93 -8.61
CA ARG A 161 10.10 9.90 -7.26
C ARG A 161 10.40 8.48 -6.80
N PHE A 162 9.45 7.55 -6.95
CA PHE A 162 9.66 6.16 -6.59
C PHE A 162 10.72 5.48 -7.47
N ARG A 163 10.70 5.71 -8.79
CA ARG A 163 11.73 5.16 -9.70
C ARG A 163 13.12 5.67 -9.39
N ALA A 164 13.25 6.94 -9.00
CA ALA A 164 14.54 7.56 -8.67
C ALA A 164 15.25 6.87 -7.49
N VAL A 165 14.50 6.20 -6.60
CA VAL A 165 15.05 5.44 -5.47
C VAL A 165 14.96 3.91 -5.66
N GLY A 166 14.74 3.45 -6.89
CA GLY A 166 14.70 2.03 -7.23
C GLY A 166 13.41 1.30 -6.79
N ARG A 167 12.34 2.04 -6.46
CA ARG A 167 11.03 1.51 -6.07
C ARG A 167 10.07 1.49 -7.27
N GLY A 168 10.47 0.80 -8.35
CA GLY A 168 9.63 0.58 -9.52
C GLY A 168 8.29 -0.09 -9.17
N ASP A 169 8.29 -0.96 -8.17
CA ASP A 169 7.10 -1.60 -7.62
C ASP A 169 6.05 -0.58 -7.12
N LEU A 170 6.46 0.44 -6.39
CA LEU A 170 5.55 1.49 -5.93
C LEU A 170 5.17 2.47 -7.04
N ALA A 171 6.08 2.76 -7.97
CA ALA A 171 5.73 3.56 -9.14
C ALA A 171 4.63 2.89 -9.97
N ASP A 172 4.74 1.58 -10.19
CA ASP A 172 3.73 0.79 -10.89
C ASP A 172 2.42 0.70 -10.09
N LEU A 173 2.51 0.61 -8.76
CA LEU A 173 1.34 0.61 -7.88
C LEU A 173 0.52 1.92 -8.02
N TYR A 174 1.17 3.08 -8.10
CA TYR A 174 0.48 4.35 -8.37
C TYR A 174 -0.18 4.35 -9.75
N GLY A 175 0.47 3.78 -10.77
CA GLY A 175 -0.11 3.62 -12.10
C GLY A 175 -1.35 2.73 -12.12
N LEU A 176 -1.30 1.61 -11.39
CA LEU A 176 -2.46 0.71 -11.21
C LEU A 176 -3.60 1.43 -10.47
N ALA A 177 -3.27 2.17 -9.39
CA ALA A 177 -4.22 2.92 -8.58
C ALA A 177 -4.97 3.97 -9.42
N ALA A 178 -4.27 4.70 -10.28
CA ALA A 178 -4.86 5.71 -11.16
C ALA A 178 -5.92 5.10 -12.08
N GLY A 179 -5.63 3.96 -12.70
CA GLY A 179 -6.59 3.27 -13.55
C GLY A 179 -7.84 2.75 -12.81
N VAL A 180 -7.81 2.67 -11.48
CA VAL A 180 -8.95 2.29 -10.64
C VAL A 180 -9.70 3.51 -10.12
N ALA A 181 -8.99 4.58 -9.74
CA ALA A 181 -9.57 5.84 -9.26
C ALA A 181 -10.43 6.51 -10.35
N ASP A 182 -9.98 6.50 -11.61
CA ASP A 182 -10.69 7.09 -12.76
C ASP A 182 -12.01 6.38 -13.10
N ARG A 183 -12.25 5.17 -12.59
CA ARG A 183 -13.46 4.37 -12.84
C ARG A 183 -14.54 4.50 -11.76
N GLY A 184 -14.37 5.36 -10.81
CA GLY A 184 -15.26 5.57 -9.65
C GLY A 184 -15.82 6.96 -9.60
#